data_92fa31e71606cb39fef7b453b1434f23
#
_entry.id   92fa31e71606cb39fef7b453b1434f23
#
_cell.length_a   1.000
_cell.length_b   1.000
_cell.length_c   1.000
_cell.angle_alpha   90.00
_cell.angle_beta   90.00
_cell.angle_gamma   90.00
#
_symmetry.space_group_name_H-M   'P 1'
#
loop_
_entity.id
_entity.type
_entity.pdbx_description
1 polymer ?
#
loop_
_entity_poly.entity_id
_entity_poly.type
_entity_poly.pdbx_seq_one_letter_code
_entity_poly.pdbx_strand_id
1 'polypeptide(L)'
;LGAKTLKKRGLLPGLDESEEINACSIHVPAQVDGKEQDWLLMFKNETHNHPTEIEPFGGAATCIGGCIRDPLSGRVYVHQAMRLTGCGDPRTPVEQTLEGKLPQRKIAQTAAAGYSSYGNQIGLATGHVAELYHEGYVAKHLECGAVVGAAPASNVRRERPAPGDVVIL
;
A
#
# COMPACT_ATOMS: atom_id res chain seq x y z
N LEU A 1 -17.77 -2.03 -9.99
CA LEU A 1 -18.65 -2.73 -10.95
C LEU A 1 -17.92 -3.87 -11.67
N GLY A 2 -16.69 -3.65 -12.19
CA GLY A 2 -15.93 -4.64 -12.95
C GLY A 2 -15.67 -5.95 -12.20
N ALA A 3 -15.09 -5.90 -11.01
CA ALA A 3 -14.80 -7.10 -10.20
C ALA A 3 -16.06 -7.92 -9.88
N LYS A 4 -17.17 -7.24 -9.50
CA LYS A 4 -18.45 -7.91 -9.26
C LYS A 4 -19.00 -8.62 -10.51
N THR A 5 -18.80 -8.02 -11.69
CA THR A 5 -19.21 -8.63 -12.96
C THR A 5 -18.35 -9.83 -13.31
N LEU A 6 -17.03 -9.72 -13.18
CA LEU A 6 -16.11 -10.83 -13.40
C LEU A 6 -16.40 -12.02 -12.47
N LYS A 7 -16.62 -11.72 -11.18
CA LYS A 7 -17.00 -12.72 -10.19
C LYS A 7 -18.30 -13.45 -10.57
N LYS A 8 -19.35 -12.71 -10.92
CA LYS A 8 -20.63 -13.30 -11.36
C LYS A 8 -20.48 -14.19 -12.59
N ARG A 9 -19.48 -13.94 -13.42
CA ARG A 9 -19.16 -14.73 -14.62
C ARG A 9 -18.22 -15.90 -14.36
N GLY A 10 -17.79 -16.13 -13.11
CA GLY A 10 -16.83 -17.17 -12.76
C GLY A 10 -15.42 -16.95 -13.28
N LEU A 11 -15.06 -15.70 -13.63
CA LEU A 11 -13.77 -15.36 -14.21
C LEU A 11 -12.69 -14.99 -13.17
N LEU A 12 -12.97 -15.23 -11.89
CA LEU A 12 -12.04 -14.99 -10.78
C LEU A 12 -11.95 -16.24 -9.88
N PRO A 13 -11.58 -17.43 -10.43
CA PRO A 13 -11.61 -18.67 -9.68
C PRO A 13 -10.59 -18.74 -8.54
N GLY A 14 -9.49 -17.99 -8.64
CA GLY A 14 -8.45 -17.94 -7.62
C GLY A 14 -8.64 -16.84 -6.57
N LEU A 15 -9.75 -16.07 -6.63
CA LEU A 15 -9.98 -15.01 -5.67
C LEU A 15 -10.29 -15.60 -4.30
N ASP A 16 -9.46 -15.28 -3.31
CA ASP A 16 -9.72 -15.58 -1.91
C ASP A 16 -10.76 -14.61 -1.35
N GLU A 17 -11.82 -15.14 -0.79
CA GLU A 17 -12.91 -14.34 -0.26
C GLU A 17 -13.10 -14.62 1.23
N SER A 18 -13.13 -13.55 2.00
CA SER A 18 -13.46 -13.60 3.42
C SER A 18 -14.28 -12.37 3.82
N GLU A 19 -14.73 -12.33 5.06
CA GLU A 19 -15.37 -11.14 5.63
C GLU A 19 -14.35 -10.01 5.88
N GLU A 20 -13.07 -10.36 6.01
CA GLU A 20 -11.96 -9.40 6.07
C GLU A 20 -11.57 -9.00 4.64
N ILE A 21 -11.78 -7.73 4.29
CA ILE A 21 -11.45 -7.21 2.96
C ILE A 21 -10.46 -6.05 3.12
N ASN A 22 -9.25 -6.38 3.58
CA ASN A 22 -8.18 -5.41 3.79
C ASN A 22 -7.21 -5.33 2.61
N ALA A 23 -7.06 -6.44 1.86
CA ALA A 23 -6.22 -6.54 0.68
C ALA A 23 -6.88 -7.49 -0.34
N CYS A 24 -6.45 -7.39 -1.60
CA CYS A 24 -6.84 -8.39 -2.60
C CYS A 24 -5.97 -9.63 -2.42
N SER A 25 -6.58 -10.78 -2.22
CA SER A 25 -5.90 -12.06 -2.05
C SER A 25 -6.29 -13.04 -3.15
N ILE A 26 -5.31 -13.74 -3.69
CA ILE A 26 -5.53 -14.82 -4.66
C ILE A 26 -4.76 -16.06 -4.25
N HIS A 27 -5.36 -17.24 -4.48
CA HIS A 27 -4.67 -18.53 -4.32
C HIS A 27 -3.72 -18.76 -5.47
N VAL A 28 -2.49 -19.14 -5.16
CA VAL A 28 -1.42 -19.42 -6.13
C VAL A 28 -0.71 -20.71 -5.74
N PRO A 29 -0.64 -21.73 -6.60
CA PRO A 29 0.19 -22.89 -6.34
C PRO A 29 1.68 -22.49 -6.42
N ALA A 30 2.45 -22.84 -5.40
CA ALA A 30 3.88 -22.59 -5.33
C ALA A 30 4.64 -23.88 -5.12
N GLN A 31 5.79 -24.03 -5.80
CA GLN A 31 6.72 -25.13 -5.57
C GLN A 31 7.74 -24.74 -4.49
N VAL A 32 7.66 -25.37 -3.34
CA VAL A 32 8.56 -25.13 -2.21
C VAL A 32 9.21 -26.44 -1.83
N ASP A 33 10.53 -26.51 -1.91
CA ASP A 33 11.32 -27.71 -1.61
C ASP A 33 10.81 -28.96 -2.36
N GLY A 34 10.44 -28.79 -3.62
CA GLY A 34 9.95 -29.87 -4.49
C GLY A 34 8.53 -30.35 -4.20
N LYS A 35 7.79 -29.65 -3.33
CA LYS A 35 6.39 -29.93 -3.01
C LYS A 35 5.50 -28.78 -3.44
N GLU A 36 4.35 -29.10 -4.02
CA GLU A 36 3.34 -28.10 -4.30
C GLU A 36 2.63 -27.69 -3.00
N GLN A 37 2.51 -26.39 -2.80
CA GLN A 37 1.81 -25.78 -1.67
C GLN A 37 0.82 -24.73 -2.17
N ASP A 38 -0.29 -24.59 -1.49
CA ASP A 38 -1.23 -23.49 -1.73
C ASP A 38 -0.79 -22.25 -0.96
N TRP A 39 -0.55 -21.16 -1.68
CA TRP A 39 -0.13 -19.88 -1.14
C TRP A 39 -1.18 -18.80 -1.44
N LEU A 40 -1.28 -17.84 -0.55
CA LEU A 40 -1.99 -16.59 -0.81
C LEU A 40 -1.00 -15.52 -1.23
N LEU A 41 -1.22 -14.97 -2.43
CA LEU A 41 -0.58 -13.76 -2.90
C LEU A 41 -1.51 -12.59 -2.61
N MET A 42 -1.04 -11.61 -1.87
CA MET A 42 -1.79 -10.41 -1.52
C MET A 42 -1.24 -9.17 -2.21
N PHE A 43 -2.15 -8.36 -2.71
CA PHE A 43 -1.86 -7.03 -3.24
C PHE A 43 -2.70 -6.01 -2.50
N LYS A 44 -2.06 -4.95 -2.04
CA LYS A 44 -2.71 -3.77 -1.47
C LYS A 44 -2.14 -2.52 -2.11
N ASN A 45 -3.04 -1.59 -2.45
CA ASN A 45 -2.65 -0.23 -2.78
C ASN A 45 -3.46 0.76 -1.95
N GLU A 46 -2.88 1.92 -1.70
CA GLU A 46 -3.50 2.99 -0.94
C GLU A 46 -3.05 4.35 -1.45
N THR A 47 -3.92 5.32 -1.41
CA THR A 47 -3.59 6.72 -1.67
C THR A 47 -3.72 7.52 -0.39
N HIS A 48 -2.74 8.40 -0.14
CA HIS A 48 -2.71 9.26 1.05
C HIS A 48 -2.33 10.69 0.65
N ASN A 49 -3.13 11.26 -0.25
CA ASN A 49 -2.82 12.48 -0.99
C ASN A 49 -2.84 13.73 -0.12
N HIS A 50 -3.98 14.02 0.52
CA HIS A 50 -4.19 15.24 1.26
C HIS A 50 -3.30 15.35 2.51
N PRO A 51 -3.15 14.31 3.34
CA PRO A 51 -2.22 14.37 4.47
C PRO A 51 -0.76 14.56 4.03
N THR A 52 -0.33 13.92 2.93
CA THR A 52 1.02 14.08 2.39
C THR A 52 1.27 15.50 1.87
N GLU A 53 0.25 16.14 1.33
CA GLU A 53 0.34 17.54 0.89
C GLU A 53 0.55 18.51 2.07
N ILE A 54 -0.02 18.22 3.23
CA ILE A 54 0.02 19.10 4.42
C ILE A 54 1.24 18.79 5.28
N GLU A 55 1.47 17.52 5.56
CA GLU A 55 2.61 17.04 6.35
C GLU A 55 3.26 15.87 5.58
N PRO A 56 4.21 16.19 4.67
CA PRO A 56 4.70 15.23 3.69
C PRO A 56 5.39 13.99 4.27
N PHE A 57 6.13 14.14 5.38
CA PHE A 57 6.85 13.04 5.97
C PHE A 57 5.90 11.98 6.55
N GLY A 58 5.06 12.37 7.49
CA GLY A 58 4.11 11.47 8.14
C GLY A 58 3.02 11.00 7.19
N GLY A 59 2.57 11.87 6.27
CA GLY A 59 1.59 11.51 5.25
C GLY A 59 2.06 10.36 4.37
N ALA A 60 3.27 10.45 3.81
CA ALA A 60 3.86 9.41 2.99
C ALA A 60 4.21 8.15 3.81
N ALA A 61 4.73 8.31 5.02
CA ALA A 61 4.99 7.20 5.93
C ALA A 61 3.69 6.44 6.26
N THR A 62 2.60 7.15 6.51
CA THR A 62 1.28 6.54 6.75
C THR A 62 0.74 5.83 5.51
N CYS A 63 0.96 6.39 4.32
CA CYS A 63 0.58 5.76 3.06
C CYS A 63 1.15 4.34 2.95
N ILE A 64 2.46 4.21 3.03
CA ILE A 64 3.10 2.89 2.95
C ILE A 64 2.79 2.03 4.18
N GLY A 65 2.69 2.64 5.36
CA GLY A 65 2.33 1.94 6.59
C GLY A 65 0.96 1.28 6.51
N GLY A 66 -0.05 1.94 5.97
CA GLY A 66 -1.37 1.37 5.71
C GLY A 66 -1.30 0.20 4.72
N CYS A 67 -0.56 0.39 3.61
CA CYS A 67 -0.35 -0.68 2.65
C CYS A 67 0.26 -1.94 3.27
N ILE A 68 1.21 -1.80 4.18
CA ILE A 68 1.90 -2.93 4.82
C ILE A 68 1.02 -3.59 5.88
N ARG A 69 0.33 -2.79 6.69
CA ARG A 69 -0.47 -3.32 7.81
C ARG A 69 -1.66 -4.14 7.35
N ASP A 70 -2.27 -3.81 6.22
CA ASP A 70 -3.47 -4.51 5.75
C ASP A 70 -3.18 -5.97 5.36
N PRO A 71 -2.20 -6.30 4.52
CA PRO A 71 -1.81 -7.70 4.29
C PRO A 71 -1.31 -8.40 5.56
N LEU A 72 -0.60 -7.68 6.43
CA LEU A 72 -0.10 -8.22 7.68
C LEU A 72 -1.23 -8.62 8.63
N SER A 73 -2.34 -7.88 8.67
CA SER A 73 -3.54 -8.26 9.43
C SER A 73 -4.10 -9.61 8.96
N GLY A 74 -3.98 -9.93 7.66
CA GLY A 74 -4.30 -11.21 7.06
C GLY A 74 -3.19 -12.28 7.18
N ARG A 75 -2.17 -12.06 8.03
CA ARG A 75 -1.03 -12.97 8.26
C ARG A 75 -0.10 -13.13 7.05
N VAL A 76 -0.12 -12.19 6.13
CA VAL A 76 0.75 -12.20 4.96
C VAL A 76 1.91 -11.23 5.15
N TYR A 77 3.12 -11.73 5.06
CA TYR A 77 4.32 -10.91 5.10
C TYR A 77 4.51 -10.18 3.76
N VAL A 78 4.72 -8.87 3.84
CA VAL A 78 4.98 -8.04 2.65
C VAL A 78 6.44 -8.14 2.25
N HIS A 79 6.69 -8.44 0.98
CA HIS A 79 8.04 -8.63 0.45
C HIS A 79 8.55 -7.45 -0.34
N GLN A 80 7.65 -6.67 -0.94
CA GLN A 80 8.02 -5.55 -1.79
C GLN A 80 7.01 -4.42 -1.71
N ALA A 81 7.52 -3.20 -1.61
CA ALA A 81 6.75 -1.97 -1.76
C ALA A 81 7.03 -1.28 -3.09
N MET A 82 6.05 -0.52 -3.55
CA MET A 82 6.11 0.34 -4.73
C MET A 82 5.56 1.71 -4.36
N ARG A 83 6.09 2.76 -4.97
CA ARG A 83 5.64 4.14 -4.77
C ARG A 83 5.33 4.79 -6.11
N LEU A 84 4.15 5.42 -6.21
CA LEU A 84 3.77 6.24 -7.34
C LEU A 84 3.36 7.62 -6.83
N THR A 85 3.92 8.68 -7.41
CA THR A 85 3.57 10.05 -6.99
C THR A 85 3.25 10.95 -8.17
N GLY A 86 2.41 11.94 -7.89
CA GLY A 86 2.21 13.09 -8.75
C GLY A 86 2.43 14.38 -7.95
N CYS A 87 3.34 15.20 -8.42
CA CYS A 87 3.73 16.46 -7.80
C CYS A 87 3.83 17.56 -8.86
N GLY A 88 3.73 18.82 -8.47
CA GLY A 88 4.16 19.92 -9.33
C GLY A 88 5.67 19.91 -9.51
N ASP A 89 6.20 20.72 -10.43
CA ASP A 89 7.64 20.79 -10.68
C ASP A 89 8.39 21.22 -9.40
N PRO A 90 9.27 20.37 -8.83
CA PRO A 90 10.01 20.69 -7.62
C PRO A 90 11.04 21.80 -7.79
N ARG A 91 11.32 22.24 -9.03
CA ARG A 91 12.19 23.37 -9.33
C ARG A 91 11.45 24.71 -9.27
N THR A 92 10.11 24.69 -9.14
CA THR A 92 9.32 25.91 -9.01
C THR A 92 9.84 26.76 -7.85
N PRO A 93 10.14 28.04 -8.08
CA PRO A 93 10.58 28.98 -7.04
C PRO A 93 9.58 29.09 -5.89
N VAL A 94 10.09 29.28 -4.67
CA VAL A 94 9.24 29.36 -3.46
C VAL A 94 8.21 30.49 -3.57
N GLU A 95 8.59 31.59 -4.19
CA GLU A 95 7.73 32.78 -4.40
C GLU A 95 6.51 32.50 -5.29
N GLN A 96 6.55 31.42 -6.06
CA GLN A 96 5.43 30.96 -6.92
C GLN A 96 4.58 29.90 -6.24
N THR A 97 4.82 29.60 -4.97
CA THR A 97 4.01 28.66 -4.21
C THR A 97 2.59 29.22 -4.03
N LEU A 98 1.58 28.39 -4.27
CA LEU A 98 0.19 28.77 -4.04
C LEU A 98 -0.04 29.10 -2.55
N GLU A 99 -0.86 30.11 -2.30
CA GLU A 99 -1.22 30.49 -0.94
C GLU A 99 -1.80 29.30 -0.14
N GLY A 100 -1.36 29.13 1.08
CA GLY A 100 -1.77 28.03 1.96
C GLY A 100 -1.20 26.64 1.58
N LYS A 101 -0.23 26.59 0.66
CA LYS A 101 0.41 25.33 0.25
C LYS A 101 1.90 25.31 0.62
N LEU A 102 2.46 24.12 0.72
CA LEU A 102 3.90 23.93 0.82
C LEU A 102 4.55 24.03 -0.57
N PRO A 103 5.81 24.50 -0.65
CA PRO A 103 6.58 24.45 -1.89
C PRO A 103 6.67 23.04 -2.45
N GLN A 104 6.54 22.87 -3.78
CA GLN A 104 6.56 21.57 -4.42
C GLN A 104 7.83 20.77 -4.12
N ARG A 105 8.98 21.44 -4.06
CA ARG A 105 10.23 20.81 -3.65
C ARG A 105 10.17 20.24 -2.23
N LYS A 106 9.57 20.97 -1.30
CA LYS A 106 9.41 20.52 0.08
C LYS A 106 8.56 19.25 0.15
N ILE A 107 7.43 19.23 -0.57
CA ILE A 107 6.54 18.06 -0.62
C ILE A 107 7.30 16.87 -1.21
N ALA A 108 7.87 17.01 -2.41
CA ALA A 108 8.55 15.92 -3.11
C ALA A 108 9.66 15.27 -2.29
N GLN A 109 10.57 16.07 -1.74
CA GLN A 109 11.72 15.57 -0.97
C GLN A 109 11.31 14.96 0.37
N THR A 110 10.40 15.62 1.09
CA THR A 110 10.02 15.18 2.44
C THR A 110 9.11 13.96 2.40
N ALA A 111 8.22 13.87 1.41
CA ALA A 111 7.40 12.68 1.19
C ALA A 111 8.26 11.46 0.84
N ALA A 112 9.24 11.61 -0.03
CA ALA A 112 10.18 10.53 -0.35
C ALA A 112 10.93 10.03 0.91
N ALA A 113 11.38 10.95 1.75
CA ALA A 113 12.05 10.62 3.02
C ALA A 113 11.11 9.87 3.99
N GLY A 114 9.86 10.32 4.12
CA GLY A 114 8.86 9.67 4.98
C GLY A 114 8.51 8.27 4.53
N TYR A 115 8.29 8.10 3.23
CA TYR A 115 8.00 6.79 2.64
C TYR A 115 9.16 5.80 2.87
N SER A 116 10.38 6.22 2.58
CA SER A 116 11.60 5.44 2.80
C SER A 116 11.81 5.10 4.28
N SER A 117 11.58 6.05 5.17
CA SER A 117 11.78 5.86 6.62
C SER A 117 10.94 4.71 7.17
N TYR A 118 9.67 4.62 6.80
CA TYR A 118 8.81 3.54 7.30
C TYR A 118 9.29 2.16 6.81
N GLY A 119 9.56 2.03 5.51
CA GLY A 119 10.06 0.77 4.95
C GLY A 119 11.39 0.33 5.56
N ASN A 120 12.33 1.27 5.74
CA ASN A 120 13.64 0.97 6.33
C ASN A 120 13.56 0.46 7.77
N GLN A 121 12.61 0.96 8.57
CA GLN A 121 12.43 0.52 9.96
C GLN A 121 12.00 -0.95 10.09
N ILE A 122 11.34 -1.48 9.08
CA ILE A 122 10.86 -2.87 9.07
C ILE A 122 11.62 -3.75 8.06
N GLY A 123 12.67 -3.22 7.44
CA GLY A 123 13.50 -3.97 6.50
C GLY A 123 12.83 -4.23 5.14
N LEU A 124 11.83 -3.44 4.75
CA LEU A 124 11.12 -3.57 3.48
C LEU A 124 11.65 -2.60 2.44
N ALA A 125 12.16 -3.14 1.34
CA ALA A 125 12.62 -2.34 0.22
C ALA A 125 11.46 -1.79 -0.63
N THR A 126 11.58 -0.53 -1.06
CA THR A 126 10.75 0.04 -2.12
C THR A 126 11.40 -0.28 -3.46
N GLY A 127 10.96 -1.38 -4.08
CA GLY A 127 11.59 -1.93 -5.28
C GLY A 127 11.26 -1.20 -6.57
N HIS A 128 10.24 -0.34 -6.55
CA HIS A 128 9.86 0.49 -7.69
C HIS A 128 9.36 1.86 -7.23
N VAL A 129 9.86 2.92 -7.88
CA VAL A 129 9.40 4.29 -7.67
C VAL A 129 9.11 4.92 -9.03
N ALA A 130 7.90 5.43 -9.20
CA ALA A 130 7.53 6.25 -10.34
C ALA A 130 7.02 7.61 -9.86
N GLU A 131 7.64 8.68 -10.34
CA GLU A 131 7.28 10.06 -10.00
C GLU A 131 6.89 10.82 -11.26
N LEU A 132 5.70 11.42 -11.24
CA LEU A 132 5.18 12.25 -12.30
C LEU A 132 5.15 13.70 -11.85
N TYR A 133 5.71 14.58 -12.67
CA TYR A 133 5.68 16.01 -12.43
C TYR A 133 4.79 16.69 -13.46
N HIS A 134 3.70 17.29 -12.99
CA HIS A 134 2.73 17.97 -13.84
C HIS A 134 2.00 19.06 -13.07
N GLU A 135 1.65 20.15 -13.74
CA GLU A 135 0.97 21.29 -13.13
C GLU A 135 -0.36 20.93 -12.47
N GLY A 136 -1.06 19.92 -12.97
CA GLY A 136 -2.31 19.41 -12.36
C GLY A 136 -2.16 18.88 -10.95
N TYR A 137 -0.92 18.59 -10.49
CA TYR A 137 -0.63 18.15 -9.13
C TYR A 137 -0.17 19.27 -8.18
N VAL A 138 -0.14 20.51 -8.64
CA VAL A 138 0.27 21.64 -7.79
C VAL A 138 -0.74 21.89 -6.67
N ALA A 139 -2.02 21.85 -7.00
CA ALA A 139 -3.10 22.07 -6.04
C ALA A 139 -3.39 20.83 -5.17
N LYS A 140 -3.09 19.63 -5.67
CA LYS A 140 -3.33 18.36 -4.99
C LYS A 140 -2.26 17.33 -5.35
N HIS A 141 -1.41 17.03 -4.40
CA HIS A 141 -0.41 15.97 -4.51
C HIS A 141 -1.05 14.58 -4.63
N LEU A 142 -0.46 13.70 -5.41
CA LEU A 142 -0.76 12.27 -5.43
C LEU A 142 0.34 11.53 -4.66
N GLU A 143 -0.03 10.83 -3.62
CA GLU A 143 0.82 9.85 -2.95
C GLU A 143 0.11 8.51 -2.98
N CYS A 144 0.67 7.56 -3.70
CA CYS A 144 0.12 6.22 -3.84
C CYS A 144 1.18 5.19 -3.46
N GLY A 145 0.85 4.34 -2.52
CA GLY A 145 1.61 3.17 -2.15
C GLY A 145 0.98 1.91 -2.72
N ALA A 146 1.80 0.92 -3.01
CA ALA A 146 1.35 -0.42 -3.30
C ALA A 146 2.34 -1.43 -2.74
N VAL A 147 1.85 -2.60 -2.33
CA VAL A 147 2.67 -3.68 -1.80
C VAL A 147 2.22 -5.02 -2.33
N VAL A 148 3.16 -5.95 -2.36
CA VAL A 148 2.93 -7.35 -2.65
C VAL A 148 3.46 -8.18 -1.49
N GLY A 149 2.65 -9.11 -1.02
CA GLY A 149 3.02 -10.07 0.02
C GLY A 149 2.53 -11.47 -0.32
N ALA A 150 3.11 -12.47 0.32
CA ALA A 150 2.67 -13.85 0.18
C ALA A 150 2.90 -14.63 1.46
N ALA A 151 2.05 -15.63 1.69
CA ALA A 151 2.21 -16.60 2.75
C ALA A 151 1.53 -17.92 2.39
N PRO A 152 1.93 -19.06 2.99
CA PRO A 152 1.16 -20.28 2.89
C PRO A 152 -0.29 -20.05 3.32
N ALA A 153 -1.25 -20.52 2.56
CA ALA A 153 -2.69 -20.34 2.86
C ALA A 153 -3.04 -20.89 4.26
N SER A 154 -2.33 -21.92 4.73
CA SER A 154 -2.48 -22.50 6.07
C SER A 154 -2.11 -21.57 7.22
N ASN A 155 -1.37 -20.50 6.97
CA ASN A 155 -0.99 -19.52 8.00
C ASN A 155 -2.11 -18.51 8.31
N VAL A 156 -3.07 -18.37 7.40
CA VAL A 156 -4.15 -17.39 7.55
C VAL A 156 -5.18 -17.90 8.56
N ARG A 157 -5.51 -17.06 9.54
CA ARG A 157 -6.52 -17.32 10.57
C ARG A 157 -7.68 -16.34 10.37
N ARG A 158 -8.90 -16.87 10.37
CA ARG A 158 -10.14 -16.11 10.15
C ARG A 158 -11.22 -16.50 11.17
N GLU A 159 -10.78 -16.81 12.37
CA GLU A 159 -11.66 -17.12 13.48
C GLU A 159 -12.32 -15.83 13.99
N ARG A 160 -13.61 -15.90 14.28
CA ARG A 160 -14.32 -14.78 14.90
C ARG A 160 -14.10 -14.77 16.40
N PRO A 161 -13.85 -13.60 17.02
CA PRO A 161 -13.83 -13.47 18.47
C PRO A 161 -15.17 -13.94 19.07
N ALA A 162 -15.10 -14.59 20.20
CA ALA A 162 -16.25 -15.06 20.95
C ALA A 162 -16.31 -14.40 22.34
N PRO A 163 -17.51 -14.32 22.96
CA PRO A 163 -17.61 -13.86 24.35
C PRO A 163 -16.76 -14.72 25.27
N GLY A 164 -15.85 -14.07 26.02
CA GLY A 164 -14.88 -14.75 26.89
C GLY A 164 -13.45 -14.80 26.35
N ASP A 165 -13.24 -14.42 25.09
CA ASP A 165 -11.90 -14.28 24.54
C ASP A 165 -11.14 -13.12 25.21
N VAL A 166 -9.84 -13.27 25.33
CA VAL A 166 -8.96 -12.30 26.00
C VAL A 166 -8.09 -11.62 24.96
N VAL A 167 -8.04 -10.28 24.99
CA VAL A 167 -7.09 -9.50 24.20
C VAL A 167 -5.82 -9.30 25.03
N ILE A 168 -4.69 -9.71 24.47
CA ILE A 168 -3.36 -9.51 25.08
C ILE A 168 -2.61 -8.54 24.18
N LEU A 169 -2.17 -7.41 24.75
CA LEU A 169 -1.36 -6.37 24.09
C LEU A 169 0.10 -6.47 24.56
#